data_5139a1746dacc09f65bc91180e81f77d
#
_entry.id   5139a1746dacc09f65bc91180e81f77d
#
_cell.length_a   1.000
_cell.length_b   1.000
_cell.length_c   1.000
_cell.angle_alpha   90.00
_cell.angle_beta   90.00
_cell.angle_gamma   90.00
#
_symmetry.space_group_name_H-M   'P 1'
#
loop_
_entity.id
_entity.type
_entity.pdbx_description
1 polymer ?
#
loop_
_entity_poly.entity_id
_entity_poly.type
_entity_poly.pdbx_seq_one_letter_code
_entity_poly.pdbx_strand_id
1 'polypeptide(L)'
;MSIIEIKHLTFAYPGAEKNTLNDVNLEIEKGDFVAIVGNNGCGKSTLCKTLNGLIPHFITGSYSGSVVADQVNVQDSEIGILARKVGYVYQDFENQIVRPTVLDDASYACMNYAMPDYLERGRKALAQCGLEGKEKEYIWQLSGGQTHLLALAGVVSLEPEILILDEPIAQLDPHHADLIYKILRNLNEKYGKTILVIEHHTEYIAEYCKHVVLMKDGHVEWKKRTKEALSRVEELQSCNIFPPQVTLAAYEMVKRNVIPKPELLPSSMEDGINLLGGLVCQQRGNDTGAGNFKHEKIVQFKNVSVSYRAVKGKAYKVFDGLGLDIHKGEKIALIGSNGAGKSTMMKLMTGLIKPLEGEILLKGRSVKDMRPEQLSREVSLVYQNPEDMFIKDSIEADIAFAMKERNQSDWEERAQSLLKRFRLLELKNRDGRLLSGGQMRRASLAIGIALNPEILLLDEPTANLDIATRKEIMKTLNDIKDITETVMIATHDMQLVCEWAERIIVLCQGQVIADGTRDEIFGDPEVVKRSGIRPPEIFTLGQEIQADAFCYTVDEFVKGFGGNGNEPDDEKNV
;
A
#
# COMPACT_ATOMS: atom_id res chain seq x y z
N MET A 1 -7.46 -33.38 4.43
CA MET A 1 -8.89 -33.44 4.06
C MET A 1 -9.24 -32.07 3.49
N SER A 2 -9.73 -32.05 2.24
CA SER A 2 -10.09 -30.79 1.58
C SER A 2 -11.23 -30.08 2.33
N ILE A 3 -11.08 -28.78 2.62
CA ILE A 3 -12.12 -27.94 3.21
C ILE A 3 -12.76 -27.03 2.15
N ILE A 4 -12.04 -26.75 1.07
CA ILE A 4 -12.55 -26.05 -0.11
C ILE A 4 -12.29 -26.93 -1.33
N GLU A 5 -13.32 -27.15 -2.12
CA GLU A 5 -13.25 -27.89 -3.38
C GLU A 5 -14.02 -27.13 -4.47
N ILE A 6 -13.31 -26.73 -5.51
CA ILE A 6 -13.84 -26.01 -6.67
C ILE A 6 -13.60 -26.88 -7.91
N LYS A 7 -14.66 -27.16 -8.66
CA LYS A 7 -14.61 -27.99 -9.88
C LYS A 7 -15.31 -27.27 -11.04
N HIS A 8 -14.54 -27.05 -12.10
CA HIS A 8 -15.02 -26.50 -13.37
C HIS A 8 -15.79 -25.18 -13.23
N LEU A 9 -15.39 -24.34 -12.26
CA LEU A 9 -16.09 -23.10 -11.97
C LEU A 9 -15.86 -22.08 -13.08
N THR A 10 -16.94 -21.66 -13.70
CA THR A 10 -16.95 -20.56 -14.69
C THR A 10 -17.99 -19.53 -14.26
N PHE A 11 -17.61 -18.24 -14.29
CA PHE A 11 -18.49 -17.14 -13.94
C PHE A 11 -18.28 -15.91 -14.82
N ALA A 12 -19.39 -15.28 -15.23
CA ALA A 12 -19.40 -13.99 -15.90
C ALA A 12 -20.42 -13.05 -15.25
N TYR A 13 -20.03 -11.80 -15.03
CA TYR A 13 -20.96 -10.75 -14.58
C TYR A 13 -21.98 -10.41 -15.67
N PRO A 14 -23.19 -9.90 -15.31
CA PRO A 14 -24.19 -9.50 -16.29
C PRO A 14 -23.65 -8.46 -17.27
N GLY A 15 -23.82 -8.69 -18.57
CA GLY A 15 -23.35 -7.77 -19.61
C GLY A 15 -21.84 -7.82 -19.89
N ALA A 16 -21.08 -8.68 -19.23
CA ALA A 16 -19.67 -8.85 -19.54
C ALA A 16 -19.49 -9.62 -20.87
N GLU A 17 -18.57 -9.15 -21.71
CA GLU A 17 -18.20 -9.84 -22.97
C GLU A 17 -17.37 -11.11 -22.73
N LYS A 18 -16.71 -11.20 -21.60
CA LYS A 18 -15.82 -12.32 -21.23
C LYS A 18 -16.12 -12.84 -19.84
N ASN A 19 -15.83 -14.12 -19.65
CA ASN A 19 -15.90 -14.71 -18.31
C ASN A 19 -14.84 -14.10 -17.41
N THR A 20 -15.20 -13.86 -16.15
CA THR A 20 -14.25 -13.41 -15.11
C THR A 20 -13.53 -14.61 -14.48
N LEU A 21 -14.21 -15.76 -14.38
CA LEU A 21 -13.62 -17.03 -13.99
C LEU A 21 -13.86 -18.04 -15.11
N ASN A 22 -12.83 -18.81 -15.47
CA ASN A 22 -12.86 -19.76 -16.56
C ASN A 22 -12.33 -21.11 -16.10
N ASP A 23 -13.19 -22.12 -16.05
CA ASP A 23 -12.84 -23.51 -15.72
C ASP A 23 -11.88 -23.65 -14.53
N VAL A 24 -12.17 -22.91 -13.45
CA VAL A 24 -11.34 -22.92 -12.25
C VAL A 24 -11.49 -24.24 -11.51
N ASN A 25 -10.35 -24.88 -11.23
CA ASN A 25 -10.23 -26.08 -10.42
C ASN A 25 -9.24 -25.80 -9.28
N LEU A 26 -9.67 -25.95 -8.01
CA LEU A 26 -8.85 -25.66 -6.84
C LEU A 26 -9.28 -26.48 -5.63
N GLU A 27 -8.31 -27.06 -4.93
CA GLU A 27 -8.50 -27.72 -3.65
C GLU A 27 -7.64 -27.08 -2.58
N ILE A 28 -8.23 -26.80 -1.38
CA ILE A 28 -7.52 -26.27 -0.22
C ILE A 28 -7.78 -27.18 0.97
N GLU A 29 -6.73 -27.52 1.67
CA GLU A 29 -6.81 -28.39 2.84
C GLU A 29 -7.15 -27.63 4.11
N LYS A 30 -7.79 -28.33 5.07
CA LYS A 30 -8.10 -27.75 6.38
C LYS A 30 -6.82 -27.34 7.11
N GLY A 31 -6.82 -26.14 7.69
CA GLY A 31 -5.66 -25.57 8.40
C GLY A 31 -4.55 -25.06 7.49
N ASP A 32 -4.81 -24.94 6.18
CA ASP A 32 -3.89 -24.30 5.24
C ASP A 32 -3.91 -22.76 5.41
N PHE A 33 -2.79 -22.11 5.06
CA PHE A 33 -2.69 -20.67 4.96
C PHE A 33 -2.22 -20.35 3.53
N VAL A 34 -3.14 -19.87 2.71
CA VAL A 34 -2.98 -19.76 1.26
C VAL A 34 -3.01 -18.31 0.82
N ALA A 35 -2.01 -17.89 0.04
CA ALA A 35 -2.06 -16.63 -0.68
C ALA A 35 -2.60 -16.85 -2.10
N ILE A 36 -3.53 -16.00 -2.52
CA ILE A 36 -4.03 -15.92 -3.89
C ILE A 36 -3.39 -14.70 -4.55
N VAL A 37 -2.59 -14.91 -5.57
CA VAL A 37 -1.83 -13.88 -6.28
C VAL A 37 -2.20 -13.84 -7.76
N GLY A 38 -1.97 -12.69 -8.41
CA GLY A 38 -2.27 -12.49 -9.83
C GLY A 38 -2.51 -11.02 -10.15
N ASN A 39 -2.55 -10.67 -11.42
CA ASN A 39 -2.81 -9.31 -11.89
C ASN A 39 -4.15 -8.75 -11.39
N ASN A 40 -4.25 -7.41 -11.34
CA ASN A 40 -5.54 -6.77 -11.10
C ASN A 40 -6.53 -7.16 -12.20
N GLY A 41 -7.78 -7.47 -11.79
CA GLY A 41 -8.83 -7.91 -12.70
C GLY A 41 -8.75 -9.39 -13.14
N CYS A 42 -7.77 -10.19 -12.70
CA CYS A 42 -7.69 -11.63 -13.07
C CYS A 42 -8.71 -12.53 -12.37
N GLY A 43 -9.57 -12.00 -11.49
CA GLY A 43 -10.66 -12.75 -10.87
C GLY A 43 -10.47 -13.16 -9.41
N LYS A 44 -9.41 -12.75 -8.70
CA LYS A 44 -9.12 -13.13 -7.30
C LYS A 44 -10.30 -12.88 -6.34
N SER A 45 -10.75 -11.63 -6.24
CA SER A 45 -11.88 -11.28 -5.36
C SER A 45 -13.19 -11.92 -5.82
N THR A 46 -13.37 -12.14 -7.14
CA THR A 46 -14.53 -12.88 -7.68
C THR A 46 -14.51 -14.32 -7.21
N LEU A 47 -13.36 -15.01 -7.29
CA LEU A 47 -13.18 -16.36 -6.78
C LEU A 47 -13.49 -16.42 -5.27
N CYS A 48 -12.96 -15.50 -4.49
CA CYS A 48 -13.22 -15.45 -3.05
C CYS A 48 -14.71 -15.21 -2.71
N LYS A 49 -15.41 -14.39 -3.50
CA LYS A 49 -16.86 -14.16 -3.35
C LYS A 49 -17.71 -15.37 -3.70
N THR A 50 -17.18 -16.33 -4.47
CA THR A 50 -17.91 -17.61 -4.69
C THR A 50 -17.84 -18.50 -3.46
N LEU A 51 -16.81 -18.39 -2.63
CA LEU A 51 -16.64 -19.26 -1.46
C LEU A 51 -17.59 -18.91 -0.31
N ASN A 52 -17.93 -17.63 -0.14
CA ASN A 52 -18.84 -17.17 0.92
C ASN A 52 -20.29 -17.05 0.46
N GLY A 53 -20.59 -17.44 -0.78
CA GLY A 53 -21.95 -17.44 -1.34
C GLY A 53 -22.46 -16.09 -1.82
N LEU A 54 -21.68 -15.01 -1.77
CA LEU A 54 -22.07 -13.75 -2.40
C LEU A 54 -22.33 -13.95 -3.90
N ILE A 55 -21.52 -14.77 -4.54
CA ILE A 55 -21.78 -15.33 -5.88
C ILE A 55 -22.17 -16.81 -5.68
N PRO A 56 -23.30 -17.28 -6.21
CA PRO A 56 -24.22 -16.60 -7.14
C PRO A 56 -25.44 -15.94 -6.46
N HIS A 57 -25.61 -16.00 -5.14
CA HIS A 57 -26.88 -15.67 -4.47
C HIS A 57 -27.19 -14.17 -4.45
N PHE A 58 -26.21 -13.33 -4.24
CA PHE A 58 -26.36 -11.87 -4.15
C PHE A 58 -25.89 -11.18 -5.43
N ILE A 59 -24.74 -11.60 -5.92
CA ILE A 59 -24.16 -11.12 -7.18
C ILE A 59 -24.52 -12.17 -8.24
N THR A 60 -25.51 -11.84 -9.07
CA THR A 60 -26.00 -12.72 -10.13
C THR A 60 -25.08 -12.67 -11.35
N GLY A 61 -25.15 -13.72 -12.19
CA GLY A 61 -24.37 -13.81 -13.43
C GLY A 61 -24.52 -15.20 -14.07
N SER A 62 -23.78 -15.44 -15.14
CA SER A 62 -23.66 -16.76 -15.73
C SER A 62 -22.72 -17.59 -14.87
N TYR A 63 -23.21 -18.65 -14.25
CA TYR A 63 -22.47 -19.48 -13.30
C TYR A 63 -22.58 -20.95 -13.70
N SER A 64 -21.47 -21.67 -13.75
CA SER A 64 -21.43 -23.13 -13.94
C SER A 64 -20.26 -23.74 -13.13
N GLY A 65 -20.31 -25.05 -12.93
CA GLY A 65 -19.37 -25.76 -12.07
C GLY A 65 -19.90 -25.94 -10.64
N SER A 66 -19.05 -26.35 -9.72
CA SER A 66 -19.43 -26.56 -8.32
C SER A 66 -18.38 -25.99 -7.36
N VAL A 67 -18.86 -25.44 -6.25
CA VAL A 67 -18.04 -24.93 -5.14
C VAL A 67 -18.55 -25.52 -3.84
N VAL A 68 -17.68 -26.18 -3.11
CA VAL A 68 -17.95 -26.72 -1.77
C VAL A 68 -17.00 -26.04 -0.78
N ALA A 69 -17.55 -25.44 0.27
CA ALA A 69 -16.81 -24.83 1.36
C ALA A 69 -17.28 -25.39 2.71
N ASP A 70 -16.36 -25.94 3.48
CA ASP A 70 -16.63 -26.62 4.76
C ASP A 70 -17.81 -27.60 4.67
N GLN A 71 -17.73 -28.51 3.70
CA GLN A 71 -18.72 -29.57 3.40
C GLN A 71 -20.11 -29.06 2.94
N VAL A 72 -20.22 -27.77 2.62
CA VAL A 72 -21.46 -27.15 2.16
C VAL A 72 -21.33 -26.76 0.69
N ASN A 73 -22.25 -27.23 -0.15
CA ASN A 73 -22.34 -26.77 -1.53
C ASN A 73 -22.89 -25.34 -1.55
N VAL A 74 -22.12 -24.44 -2.15
CA VAL A 74 -22.44 -23.00 -2.15
C VAL A 74 -23.75 -22.71 -2.89
N GLN A 75 -23.99 -23.37 -4.02
CA GLN A 75 -25.19 -23.12 -4.84
C GLN A 75 -26.50 -23.51 -4.15
N ASP A 76 -26.44 -24.57 -3.35
CA ASP A 76 -27.64 -25.17 -2.76
C ASP A 76 -27.91 -24.67 -1.33
N SER A 77 -27.09 -23.77 -0.82
CA SER A 77 -27.11 -23.34 0.58
C SER A 77 -27.48 -21.88 0.73
N GLU A 78 -28.24 -21.57 1.78
CA GLU A 78 -28.53 -20.18 2.13
C GLU A 78 -27.25 -19.40 2.55
N ILE A 79 -27.17 -18.16 2.15
CA ILE A 79 -26.04 -17.26 2.48
C ILE A 79 -25.77 -17.19 3.99
N GLY A 80 -26.83 -17.23 4.82
CA GLY A 80 -26.69 -17.21 6.28
C GLY A 80 -25.95 -18.43 6.84
N ILE A 81 -26.08 -19.61 6.21
CA ILE A 81 -25.34 -20.81 6.61
C ILE A 81 -23.85 -20.67 6.20
N LEU A 82 -23.61 -20.19 4.97
CA LEU A 82 -22.26 -20.01 4.45
C LEU A 82 -21.49 -18.94 5.22
N ALA A 83 -22.11 -17.82 5.58
CA ALA A 83 -21.44 -16.74 6.34
C ALA A 83 -21.02 -17.15 7.77
N ARG A 84 -21.60 -18.20 8.35
CA ARG A 84 -21.13 -18.81 9.61
C ARG A 84 -19.89 -19.69 9.43
N LYS A 85 -19.67 -20.22 8.23
CA LYS A 85 -18.58 -21.15 7.91
C LYS A 85 -17.40 -20.45 7.26
N VAL A 86 -17.69 -19.43 6.44
CA VAL A 86 -16.70 -18.66 5.67
C VAL A 86 -16.82 -17.19 6.05
N GLY A 87 -15.91 -16.72 6.87
CA GLY A 87 -15.78 -15.32 7.21
C GLY A 87 -15.04 -14.57 6.10
N TYR A 88 -15.49 -13.37 5.76
CA TYR A 88 -14.89 -12.54 4.71
C TYR A 88 -14.59 -11.14 5.27
N VAL A 89 -13.34 -10.70 5.14
CA VAL A 89 -12.90 -9.33 5.42
C VAL A 89 -12.63 -8.64 4.09
N TYR A 90 -13.36 -7.56 3.82
CA TYR A 90 -13.26 -6.81 2.56
C TYR A 90 -12.03 -5.91 2.54
N GLN A 91 -11.54 -5.59 1.34
CA GLN A 91 -10.50 -4.60 1.10
C GLN A 91 -10.87 -3.22 1.68
N ASP A 92 -12.11 -2.80 1.48
CA ASP A 92 -12.68 -1.60 2.10
C ASP A 92 -13.40 -1.97 3.40
N PHE A 93 -12.61 -2.14 4.45
CA PHE A 93 -13.08 -2.57 5.77
C PHE A 93 -13.98 -1.54 6.47
N GLU A 94 -13.87 -0.25 6.13
CA GLU A 94 -14.72 0.80 6.72
C GLU A 94 -16.19 0.57 6.38
N ASN A 95 -16.48 0.07 5.17
CA ASN A 95 -17.83 -0.29 4.74
C ASN A 95 -18.40 -1.53 5.46
N GLN A 96 -17.56 -2.28 6.17
CA GLN A 96 -17.97 -3.45 6.94
C GLN A 96 -18.42 -3.11 8.35
N ILE A 97 -18.01 -1.95 8.88
CA ILE A 97 -18.32 -1.48 10.23
C ILE A 97 -19.66 -0.75 10.22
N VAL A 98 -20.61 -1.24 11.01
CA VAL A 98 -22.00 -0.76 10.98
C VAL A 98 -22.52 -0.24 12.33
N ARG A 99 -21.81 -0.51 13.43
CA ARG A 99 -22.26 -0.12 14.78
C ARG A 99 -21.36 0.95 15.38
N PRO A 100 -21.91 1.83 16.23
CA PRO A 100 -21.17 3.00 16.71
C PRO A 100 -20.10 2.69 17.77
N THR A 101 -20.21 1.57 18.51
CA THR A 101 -19.22 1.20 19.53
C THR A 101 -18.47 -0.07 19.15
N VAL A 102 -17.26 -0.19 19.64
CA VAL A 102 -16.35 -1.31 19.33
C VAL A 102 -16.96 -2.67 19.70
N LEU A 103 -17.55 -2.79 20.89
CA LEU A 103 -18.17 -4.07 21.29
C LEU A 103 -19.45 -4.38 20.50
N ASP A 104 -20.28 -3.36 20.27
CA ASP A 104 -21.52 -3.56 19.50
C ASP A 104 -21.22 -4.03 18.08
N ASP A 105 -20.16 -3.50 17.47
CA ASP A 105 -19.75 -3.89 16.12
C ASP A 105 -19.16 -5.29 16.10
N ALA A 106 -18.21 -5.59 16.98
CA ALA A 106 -17.58 -6.91 17.07
C ALA A 106 -18.60 -8.04 17.36
N SER A 107 -19.69 -7.74 18.06
CA SER A 107 -20.75 -8.71 18.41
C SER A 107 -21.94 -8.71 17.45
N TYR A 108 -21.97 -7.79 16.49
CA TYR A 108 -23.14 -7.55 15.62
C TYR A 108 -23.55 -8.78 14.81
N ALA A 109 -22.59 -9.47 14.23
CA ALA A 109 -22.87 -10.70 13.47
C ALA A 109 -23.53 -11.77 14.36
N CYS A 110 -22.97 -12.02 15.55
CA CYS A 110 -23.52 -12.98 16.50
C CYS A 110 -24.95 -12.61 16.97
N MET A 111 -25.19 -11.30 17.17
CA MET A 111 -26.51 -10.79 17.52
C MET A 111 -27.53 -11.06 16.41
N ASN A 112 -27.17 -10.87 15.14
CA ASN A 112 -28.05 -11.13 14.00
C ASN A 112 -28.43 -12.62 13.86
N TYR A 113 -27.53 -13.52 14.31
CA TYR A 113 -27.82 -14.95 14.40
C TYR A 113 -28.55 -15.34 15.69
N ALA A 114 -29.04 -14.37 16.47
CA ALA A 114 -29.74 -14.58 17.74
C ALA A 114 -28.96 -15.48 18.74
N MET A 115 -27.62 -15.40 18.74
CA MET A 115 -26.77 -16.14 19.68
C MET A 115 -26.89 -15.53 21.08
N PRO A 116 -27.24 -16.29 22.12
CA PRO A 116 -27.45 -15.73 23.46
C PRO A 116 -26.18 -15.18 24.10
N ASP A 117 -25.02 -15.68 23.69
CA ASP A 117 -23.67 -15.33 24.16
C ASP A 117 -22.95 -14.29 23.26
N TYR A 118 -23.70 -13.55 22.42
CA TYR A 118 -23.13 -12.66 21.40
C TYR A 118 -22.13 -11.61 21.96
N LEU A 119 -22.40 -11.04 23.14
CA LEU A 119 -21.49 -10.08 23.78
C LEU A 119 -20.19 -10.73 24.27
N GLU A 120 -20.26 -11.96 24.77
CA GLU A 120 -19.08 -12.72 25.21
C GLU A 120 -18.21 -13.09 24.00
N ARG A 121 -18.82 -13.55 22.92
CA ARG A 121 -18.15 -13.81 21.65
C ARG A 121 -17.48 -12.56 21.09
N GLY A 122 -18.15 -11.41 21.13
CA GLY A 122 -17.58 -10.13 20.72
C GLY A 122 -16.34 -9.76 21.55
N ARG A 123 -16.42 -9.88 22.89
CA ARG A 123 -15.24 -9.62 23.76
C ARG A 123 -14.09 -10.57 23.49
N LYS A 124 -14.37 -11.87 23.31
CA LYS A 124 -13.35 -12.87 22.97
C LYS A 124 -12.66 -12.53 21.64
N ALA A 125 -13.43 -12.15 20.62
CA ALA A 125 -12.89 -11.76 19.31
C ALA A 125 -12.06 -10.48 19.41
N LEU A 126 -12.50 -9.47 20.17
CA LEU A 126 -11.72 -8.26 20.43
C LEU A 126 -10.38 -8.57 21.10
N ALA A 127 -10.38 -9.44 22.11
CA ALA A 127 -9.14 -9.87 22.77
C ALA A 127 -8.21 -10.63 21.81
N GLN A 128 -8.75 -11.52 20.95
CA GLN A 128 -7.97 -12.22 19.92
C GLN A 128 -7.35 -11.27 18.89
N CYS A 129 -8.03 -10.16 18.59
CA CYS A 129 -7.57 -9.13 17.65
C CYS A 129 -6.81 -7.96 18.31
N GLY A 130 -6.46 -8.05 19.60
CA GLY A 130 -5.65 -7.04 20.29
C GLY A 130 -6.38 -5.73 20.60
N LEU A 131 -7.73 -5.77 20.68
CA LEU A 131 -8.58 -4.63 21.02
C LEU A 131 -9.19 -4.75 22.44
N GLU A 132 -8.62 -5.57 23.32
CA GLU A 132 -9.03 -5.69 24.71
C GLU A 132 -8.93 -4.33 25.42
N GLY A 133 -9.97 -3.98 26.20
CA GLY A 133 -10.07 -2.71 26.92
C GLY A 133 -10.68 -1.56 26.12
N LYS A 134 -10.98 -1.77 24.82
CA LYS A 134 -11.58 -0.75 23.94
C LYS A 134 -13.09 -0.92 23.69
N GLU A 135 -13.73 -1.83 24.40
CA GLU A 135 -15.13 -2.26 24.19
C GLU A 135 -16.12 -1.11 24.20
N LYS A 136 -15.85 -0.08 25.01
CA LYS A 136 -16.71 1.10 25.20
C LYS A 136 -16.35 2.29 24.31
N GLU A 137 -15.25 2.20 23.58
CA GLU A 137 -14.85 3.25 22.65
C GLU A 137 -15.81 3.32 21.45
N TYR A 138 -15.94 4.53 20.89
CA TYR A 138 -16.63 4.69 19.62
C TYR A 138 -15.68 4.39 18.46
N ILE A 139 -16.20 3.86 17.35
CA ILE A 139 -15.41 3.49 16.16
C ILE A 139 -14.55 4.63 15.62
N TRP A 140 -15.06 5.87 15.65
CA TRP A 140 -14.29 7.05 15.20
C TRP A 140 -13.16 7.50 16.14
N GLN A 141 -12.99 6.84 17.28
CA GLN A 141 -11.87 7.06 18.20
C GLN A 141 -10.71 6.10 17.90
N LEU A 142 -10.95 5.08 17.09
CA LEU A 142 -9.93 4.12 16.68
C LEU A 142 -8.98 4.74 15.62
N SER A 143 -7.74 4.29 15.63
CA SER A 143 -6.83 4.53 14.49
C SER A 143 -7.22 3.64 13.30
N GLY A 144 -6.79 3.99 12.07
CA GLY A 144 -7.06 3.18 10.89
C GLY A 144 -6.68 1.71 11.06
N GLY A 145 -5.50 1.41 11.62
CA GLY A 145 -5.10 0.03 11.93
C GLY A 145 -6.01 -0.66 12.94
N GLN A 146 -6.49 0.06 13.97
CA GLN A 146 -7.45 -0.48 14.94
C GLN A 146 -8.82 -0.74 14.33
N THR A 147 -9.22 0.05 13.34
CA THR A 147 -10.47 -0.15 12.60
C THR A 147 -10.40 -1.43 11.75
N HIS A 148 -9.26 -1.72 11.13
CA HIS A 148 -9.00 -3.01 10.48
C HIS A 148 -9.13 -4.20 11.44
N LEU A 149 -8.53 -4.08 12.62
CA LEU A 149 -8.63 -5.12 13.66
C LEU A 149 -10.07 -5.31 14.14
N LEU A 150 -10.88 -4.24 14.19
CA LEU A 150 -12.30 -4.34 14.55
C LEU A 150 -13.09 -5.09 13.47
N ALA A 151 -12.88 -4.79 12.19
CA ALA A 151 -13.52 -5.52 11.09
C ALA A 151 -13.18 -7.02 11.13
N LEU A 152 -11.91 -7.36 11.40
CA LEU A 152 -11.48 -8.74 11.61
C LEU A 152 -12.16 -9.37 12.83
N ALA A 153 -12.25 -8.66 13.96
CA ALA A 153 -12.91 -9.14 15.17
C ALA A 153 -14.40 -9.45 14.95
N GLY A 154 -15.10 -8.60 14.17
CA GLY A 154 -16.50 -8.85 13.78
C GLY A 154 -16.67 -10.17 13.05
N VAL A 155 -15.77 -10.51 12.15
CA VAL A 155 -15.78 -11.80 11.43
C VAL A 155 -15.39 -12.96 12.34
N VAL A 156 -14.33 -12.81 13.13
CA VAL A 156 -13.82 -13.86 14.03
C VAL A 156 -14.82 -14.21 15.14
N SER A 157 -15.72 -13.29 15.52
CA SER A 157 -16.73 -13.50 16.56
C SER A 157 -17.68 -14.67 16.25
N LEU A 158 -17.93 -14.97 14.96
CA LEU A 158 -18.71 -16.13 14.52
C LEU A 158 -17.92 -17.45 14.55
N GLU A 159 -16.60 -17.39 14.81
CA GLU A 159 -15.68 -18.54 14.83
C GLU A 159 -15.68 -19.38 13.54
N PRO A 160 -15.68 -18.76 12.34
CA PRO A 160 -15.75 -19.52 11.09
C PRO A 160 -14.56 -20.47 10.92
N GLU A 161 -14.72 -21.55 10.15
CA GLU A 161 -13.63 -22.49 9.86
C GLU A 161 -12.69 -21.96 8.76
N ILE A 162 -13.22 -21.12 7.87
CA ILE A 162 -12.50 -20.51 6.76
C ILE A 162 -12.53 -18.99 6.93
N LEU A 163 -11.40 -18.33 6.83
CA LEU A 163 -11.25 -16.89 6.83
C LEU A 163 -10.67 -16.43 5.48
N ILE A 164 -11.36 -15.52 4.83
CA ILE A 164 -10.91 -14.89 3.59
C ILE A 164 -10.66 -13.42 3.86
N LEU A 165 -9.48 -12.92 3.48
CA LEU A 165 -9.11 -11.53 3.62
C LEU A 165 -8.65 -10.98 2.26
N ASP A 166 -9.32 -9.94 1.82
CA ASP A 166 -9.01 -9.27 0.55
C ASP A 166 -8.12 -8.06 0.82
N GLU A 167 -6.82 -8.18 0.53
CA GLU A 167 -5.77 -7.18 0.78
C GLU A 167 -5.77 -6.64 2.23
N PRO A 168 -5.57 -7.51 3.25
CA PRO A 168 -5.78 -7.16 4.66
C PRO A 168 -4.83 -6.10 5.21
N ILE A 169 -3.74 -5.77 4.54
CA ILE A 169 -2.74 -4.79 4.99
C ILE A 169 -2.65 -3.57 4.07
N ALA A 170 -3.56 -3.44 3.10
CA ALA A 170 -3.62 -2.25 2.27
C ALA A 170 -3.77 -0.99 3.15
N GLN A 171 -2.99 0.06 2.85
CA GLN A 171 -2.97 1.35 3.56
C GLN A 171 -2.45 1.31 5.01
N LEU A 172 -1.94 0.20 5.49
CA LEU A 172 -1.38 0.08 6.83
C LEU A 172 0.12 0.39 6.84
N ASP A 173 0.56 1.00 7.94
CA ASP A 173 1.99 1.05 8.21
C ASP A 173 2.52 -0.35 8.57
N PRO A 174 3.85 -0.58 8.48
CA PRO A 174 4.45 -1.90 8.71
C PRO A 174 4.11 -2.50 10.08
N HIS A 175 3.98 -1.68 11.12
CA HIS A 175 3.68 -2.15 12.47
C HIS A 175 2.29 -2.77 12.56
N HIS A 176 1.27 -2.11 11.99
CA HIS A 176 -0.09 -2.64 11.98
C HIS A 176 -0.23 -3.83 11.02
N ALA A 177 0.48 -3.83 9.89
CA ALA A 177 0.54 -4.96 8.98
C ALA A 177 1.11 -6.22 9.67
N ASP A 178 2.24 -6.10 10.36
CA ASP A 178 2.84 -7.18 11.15
C ASP A 178 1.88 -7.71 12.22
N LEU A 179 1.15 -6.80 12.88
CA LEU A 179 0.18 -7.19 13.92
C LEU A 179 -0.95 -8.05 13.33
N ILE A 180 -1.53 -7.64 12.19
CA ILE A 180 -2.58 -8.42 11.51
C ILE A 180 -2.07 -9.82 11.15
N TYR A 181 -0.91 -9.92 10.51
CA TYR A 181 -0.38 -11.24 10.12
C TYR A 181 -0.02 -12.12 11.32
N LYS A 182 0.46 -11.55 12.44
CA LYS A 182 0.66 -12.30 13.70
C LYS A 182 -0.66 -12.82 14.26
N ILE A 183 -1.74 -12.04 14.18
CA ILE A 183 -3.09 -12.49 14.58
C ILE A 183 -3.56 -13.62 13.67
N LEU A 184 -3.40 -13.48 12.34
CA LEU A 184 -3.76 -14.51 11.37
C LEU A 184 -2.98 -15.80 11.60
N ARG A 185 -1.66 -15.72 11.83
CA ARG A 185 -0.83 -16.88 12.21
C ARG A 185 -1.38 -17.56 13.47
N ASN A 186 -1.70 -16.80 14.50
CA ASN A 186 -2.28 -17.35 15.74
C ASN A 186 -3.63 -18.04 15.48
N LEU A 187 -4.50 -17.46 14.64
CA LEU A 187 -5.77 -18.07 14.24
C LEU A 187 -5.55 -19.37 13.45
N ASN A 188 -4.54 -19.42 12.58
CA ASN A 188 -4.20 -20.62 11.83
C ASN A 188 -3.57 -21.72 12.71
N GLU A 189 -2.49 -21.39 13.44
CA GLU A 189 -1.69 -22.39 14.17
C GLU A 189 -2.36 -22.86 15.46
N LYS A 190 -2.93 -21.93 16.25
CA LYS A 190 -3.51 -22.25 17.56
C LYS A 190 -4.98 -22.68 17.47
N TYR A 191 -5.74 -22.06 16.57
CA TYR A 191 -7.17 -22.33 16.45
C TYR A 191 -7.53 -23.18 15.22
N GLY A 192 -6.53 -23.60 14.44
CA GLY A 192 -6.69 -24.50 13.29
C GLY A 192 -7.51 -23.94 12.13
N LYS A 193 -7.67 -22.61 12.06
CA LYS A 193 -8.47 -21.96 11.00
C LYS A 193 -7.76 -22.04 9.65
N THR A 194 -8.54 -22.24 8.59
CA THR A 194 -8.05 -22.15 7.22
C THR A 194 -8.10 -20.71 6.76
N ILE A 195 -7.00 -20.18 6.26
CA ILE A 195 -6.89 -18.76 5.89
C ILE A 195 -6.54 -18.62 4.43
N LEU A 196 -7.31 -17.79 3.71
CA LEU A 196 -7.04 -17.35 2.35
C LEU A 196 -6.82 -15.85 2.37
N VAL A 197 -5.68 -15.40 1.83
CA VAL A 197 -5.41 -13.97 1.66
C VAL A 197 -5.20 -13.66 0.18
N ILE A 198 -5.85 -12.60 -0.31
CA ILE A 198 -5.43 -11.95 -1.54
C ILE A 198 -4.37 -10.95 -1.15
N GLU A 199 -3.14 -11.09 -1.69
CA GLU A 199 -2.03 -10.28 -1.23
C GLU A 199 -1.04 -9.99 -2.37
N HIS A 200 -0.44 -8.80 -2.30
CA HIS A 200 0.59 -8.35 -3.24
C HIS A 200 1.98 -8.24 -2.60
N HIS A 201 2.05 -8.18 -1.27
CA HIS A 201 3.29 -8.10 -0.51
C HIS A 201 3.90 -9.48 -0.30
N THR A 202 4.80 -9.85 -1.19
CA THR A 202 5.38 -11.21 -1.25
C THR A 202 6.26 -11.56 -0.04
N GLU A 203 6.78 -10.58 0.68
CA GLU A 203 7.47 -10.76 1.95
C GLU A 203 6.56 -11.33 3.04
N TYR A 204 5.30 -10.87 3.14
CA TYR A 204 4.32 -11.45 4.04
C TYR A 204 3.86 -12.82 3.57
N ILE A 205 3.74 -13.02 2.26
CA ILE A 205 3.45 -14.34 1.69
C ILE A 205 4.54 -15.33 2.07
N ALA A 206 5.81 -14.94 1.90
CA ALA A 206 6.97 -15.76 2.22
C ALA A 206 7.03 -16.16 3.70
N GLU A 207 6.69 -15.24 4.60
CA GLU A 207 6.78 -15.45 6.05
C GLU A 207 5.59 -16.22 6.63
N TYR A 208 4.37 -16.03 6.09
CA TYR A 208 3.15 -16.51 6.75
C TYR A 208 2.40 -17.58 5.97
N CYS A 209 2.45 -17.60 4.64
CA CYS A 209 1.67 -18.53 3.85
C CYS A 209 2.38 -19.86 3.60
N LYS A 210 1.62 -20.96 3.63
CA LYS A 210 2.12 -22.32 3.33
C LYS A 210 2.10 -22.60 1.84
N HIS A 211 1.08 -22.10 1.15
CA HIS A 211 0.88 -22.28 -0.28
C HIS A 211 0.52 -20.97 -0.97
N VAL A 212 0.84 -20.90 -2.25
CA VAL A 212 0.47 -19.82 -3.15
C VAL A 212 -0.33 -20.38 -4.31
N VAL A 213 -1.42 -19.70 -4.66
CA VAL A 213 -2.25 -19.93 -5.84
C VAL A 213 -2.02 -18.78 -6.81
N LEU A 214 -1.52 -19.07 -8.02
CA LEU A 214 -1.41 -18.08 -9.08
C LEU A 214 -2.65 -18.11 -9.95
N MET A 215 -3.28 -16.94 -10.09
CA MET A 215 -4.39 -16.70 -11.01
C MET A 215 -3.96 -15.80 -12.16
N LYS A 216 -4.39 -16.18 -13.37
CA LYS A 216 -4.16 -15.42 -14.59
C LYS A 216 -5.37 -15.54 -15.51
N ASP A 217 -5.88 -14.40 -16.00
CA ASP A 217 -6.99 -14.32 -16.97
C ASP A 217 -8.21 -15.19 -16.62
N GLY A 218 -8.56 -15.24 -15.35
CA GLY A 218 -9.70 -16.01 -14.83
C GLY A 218 -9.42 -17.48 -14.56
N HIS A 219 -8.20 -17.96 -14.77
CA HIS A 219 -7.79 -19.35 -14.51
C HIS A 219 -6.88 -19.46 -13.29
N VAL A 220 -6.89 -20.61 -12.63
CA VAL A 220 -5.87 -21.01 -11.67
C VAL A 220 -4.77 -21.74 -12.45
N GLU A 221 -3.60 -21.10 -12.57
CA GLU A 221 -2.44 -21.67 -13.26
C GLU A 221 -1.83 -22.82 -12.44
N TRP A 222 -1.68 -22.60 -11.14
CA TRP A 222 -1.17 -23.60 -10.19
C TRP A 222 -1.41 -23.21 -8.73
N LYS A 223 -1.35 -24.23 -7.85
CA LYS A 223 -1.16 -24.14 -6.41
C LYS A 223 0.17 -24.81 -6.05
N LYS A 224 1.06 -24.08 -5.36
CA LYS A 224 2.40 -24.57 -4.99
C LYS A 224 2.76 -24.19 -3.56
N ARG A 225 3.73 -24.91 -2.97
CA ARG A 225 4.36 -24.49 -1.71
C ARG A 225 5.02 -23.13 -1.89
N THR A 226 4.97 -22.27 -0.88
CA THR A 226 5.40 -20.87 -0.97
C THR A 226 6.82 -20.72 -1.51
N LYS A 227 7.78 -21.48 -1.00
CA LYS A 227 9.18 -21.40 -1.46
C LYS A 227 9.34 -21.81 -2.93
N GLU A 228 8.63 -22.85 -3.39
CA GLU A 228 8.62 -23.24 -4.80
C GLU A 228 7.95 -22.18 -5.67
N ALA A 229 6.82 -21.65 -5.22
CA ALA A 229 6.07 -20.62 -5.93
C ALA A 229 6.92 -19.35 -6.13
N LEU A 230 7.53 -18.84 -5.07
CA LEU A 230 8.33 -17.61 -5.11
C LEU A 230 9.64 -17.78 -5.91
N SER A 231 10.15 -19.01 -6.07
CA SER A 231 11.32 -19.30 -6.92
C SER A 231 11.02 -19.21 -8.43
N ARG A 232 9.73 -19.10 -8.83
CA ARG A 232 9.31 -18.98 -10.23
C ARG A 232 9.27 -17.51 -10.68
N VAL A 233 10.43 -16.85 -10.60
CA VAL A 233 10.56 -15.40 -10.78
C VAL A 233 9.95 -14.92 -12.10
N GLU A 234 10.29 -15.54 -13.24
CA GLU A 234 9.83 -15.13 -14.58
C GLU A 234 8.31 -15.25 -14.72
N GLU A 235 7.71 -16.37 -14.23
CA GLU A 235 6.26 -16.57 -14.27
C GLU A 235 5.54 -15.51 -13.44
N LEU A 236 6.01 -15.24 -12.21
CA LEU A 236 5.43 -14.24 -11.33
C LEU A 236 5.56 -12.84 -11.91
N GLN A 237 6.73 -12.48 -12.45
CA GLN A 237 6.95 -11.17 -13.07
C GLN A 237 6.08 -11.00 -14.33
N SER A 238 5.81 -12.06 -15.10
CA SER A 238 4.88 -12.01 -16.25
C SER A 238 3.44 -11.68 -15.83
N CYS A 239 3.12 -11.94 -14.56
CA CYS A 239 1.86 -11.57 -13.90
C CYS A 239 1.99 -10.34 -13.01
N ASN A 240 3.02 -9.50 -13.20
CA ASN A 240 3.31 -8.31 -12.40
C ASN A 240 3.41 -8.57 -10.88
N ILE A 241 3.81 -9.78 -10.50
CA ILE A 241 4.08 -10.15 -9.11
C ILE A 241 5.59 -10.23 -8.96
N PHE A 242 6.11 -9.51 -7.98
CA PHE A 242 7.54 -9.48 -7.73
C PHE A 242 7.84 -10.27 -6.46
N PRO A 243 8.64 -11.35 -6.55
CA PRO A 243 9.11 -12.07 -5.38
C PRO A 243 9.85 -11.16 -4.39
N PRO A 244 10.08 -11.61 -3.14
CA PRO A 244 10.87 -10.86 -2.16
C PRO A 244 12.20 -10.37 -2.73
N GLN A 245 12.70 -9.24 -2.27
CA GLN A 245 13.95 -8.67 -2.81
C GLN A 245 15.14 -9.62 -2.65
N VAL A 246 15.16 -10.42 -1.59
CA VAL A 246 16.17 -11.47 -1.39
C VAL A 246 16.12 -12.54 -2.52
N THR A 247 14.93 -12.92 -2.95
CA THR A 247 14.73 -13.87 -4.07
C THR A 247 15.22 -13.27 -5.38
N LEU A 248 14.83 -12.00 -5.64
CA LEU A 248 15.23 -11.29 -6.86
C LEU A 248 16.75 -11.07 -6.91
N ALA A 249 17.38 -10.71 -5.79
CA ALA A 249 18.83 -10.56 -5.71
C ALA A 249 19.54 -11.88 -6.04
N ALA A 250 19.13 -12.97 -5.43
CA ALA A 250 19.70 -14.29 -5.72
C ALA A 250 19.47 -14.73 -7.17
N TYR A 251 18.27 -14.47 -7.73
CA TYR A 251 17.97 -14.75 -9.13
C TYR A 251 18.90 -14.00 -10.09
N GLU A 252 19.10 -12.69 -9.88
CA GLU A 252 19.99 -11.88 -10.70
C GLU A 252 21.47 -12.29 -10.54
N MET A 253 21.90 -12.67 -9.33
CA MET A 253 23.23 -13.18 -9.08
C MET A 253 23.49 -14.51 -9.82
N VAL A 254 22.50 -15.42 -9.86
CA VAL A 254 22.55 -16.65 -10.66
C VAL A 254 22.64 -16.33 -12.14
N LYS A 255 21.80 -15.41 -12.65
CA LYS A 255 21.76 -14.99 -14.05
C LYS A 255 23.10 -14.40 -14.52
N ARG A 256 23.80 -13.67 -13.64
CA ARG A 256 25.14 -13.11 -13.88
C ARG A 256 26.28 -14.11 -13.60
N ASN A 257 25.99 -15.36 -13.25
CA ASN A 257 26.96 -16.40 -12.89
C ASN A 257 27.87 -16.03 -11.70
N VAL A 258 27.40 -15.17 -10.79
CA VAL A 258 28.11 -14.81 -9.55
C VAL A 258 28.03 -15.94 -8.53
N ILE A 259 26.87 -16.59 -8.45
CA ILE A 259 26.63 -17.77 -7.61
C ILE A 259 26.08 -18.94 -8.42
N PRO A 260 26.31 -20.18 -8.00
CA PRO A 260 25.70 -21.35 -8.63
C PRO A 260 24.19 -21.34 -8.43
N LYS A 261 23.43 -21.89 -9.40
CA LYS A 261 21.97 -21.98 -9.29
C LYS A 261 21.58 -22.96 -8.17
N PRO A 262 20.89 -22.51 -7.11
CA PRO A 262 20.37 -23.39 -6.07
C PRO A 262 19.15 -24.18 -6.58
N GLU A 263 18.75 -25.24 -5.86
CA GLU A 263 17.53 -26.02 -6.16
C GLU A 263 16.29 -25.13 -6.08
N LEU A 264 16.17 -24.34 -5.00
CA LEU A 264 15.15 -23.28 -4.83
C LEU A 264 15.85 -21.99 -4.43
N LEU A 265 15.36 -20.86 -4.97
CA LEU A 265 15.83 -19.53 -4.57
C LEU A 265 15.44 -19.22 -3.12
N PRO A 266 16.21 -18.39 -2.41
CA PRO A 266 15.88 -17.97 -1.06
C PRO A 266 14.57 -17.18 -1.05
N SER A 267 13.69 -17.42 -0.08
CA SER A 267 12.44 -16.69 0.08
C SER A 267 12.35 -15.96 1.42
N SER A 268 13.35 -16.14 2.29
CA SER A 268 13.47 -15.48 3.59
C SER A 268 14.85 -14.84 3.74
N MET A 269 14.96 -13.89 4.69
CA MET A 269 16.25 -13.28 5.04
C MET A 269 17.29 -14.32 5.46
N GLU A 270 16.91 -15.31 6.28
CA GLU A 270 17.79 -16.39 6.73
C GLU A 270 18.32 -17.21 5.56
N ASP A 271 17.45 -17.62 4.62
CA ASP A 271 17.85 -18.32 3.40
C ASP A 271 18.81 -17.48 2.56
N GLY A 272 18.53 -16.15 2.46
CA GLY A 272 19.37 -15.20 1.72
C GLY A 272 20.75 -15.04 2.31
N ILE A 273 20.85 -14.86 3.62
CA ILE A 273 22.13 -14.79 4.34
C ILE A 273 22.92 -16.08 4.17
N ASN A 274 22.27 -17.24 4.28
CA ASN A 274 22.93 -18.54 4.09
C ASN A 274 23.49 -18.71 2.68
N LEU A 275 22.79 -18.24 1.65
CA LEU A 275 23.20 -18.37 0.26
C LEU A 275 24.26 -17.32 -0.15
N LEU A 276 24.08 -16.07 0.29
CA LEU A 276 24.84 -14.91 -0.20
C LEU A 276 25.91 -14.41 0.80
N GLY A 277 25.92 -14.92 2.03
CA GLY A 277 26.79 -14.45 3.12
C GLY A 277 28.30 -14.62 2.88
N GLY A 278 28.70 -15.39 1.86
CA GLY A 278 30.10 -15.50 1.44
C GLY A 278 30.56 -14.43 0.45
N LEU A 279 29.65 -13.55 0.01
CA LEU A 279 29.97 -12.47 -0.93
C LEU A 279 30.56 -11.26 -0.18
N VAL A 280 31.39 -10.50 -0.88
CA VAL A 280 32.02 -9.27 -0.33
C VAL A 280 31.57 -8.09 -1.20
N CYS A 281 31.05 -7.07 -0.56
CA CYS A 281 30.64 -5.83 -1.24
C CYS A 281 31.87 -5.01 -1.65
N GLN A 282 31.99 -4.73 -2.94
CA GLN A 282 33.08 -3.94 -3.51
C GLN A 282 32.79 -2.42 -3.49
N GLN A 283 31.53 -2.04 -3.37
CA GLN A 283 31.11 -0.65 -3.25
C GLN A 283 30.91 -0.32 -1.77
N ARG A 284 31.83 0.44 -1.20
CA ARG A 284 31.60 1.11 0.08
C ARG A 284 30.68 2.29 -0.16
N GLY A 285 29.62 2.44 0.65
CA GLY A 285 28.72 3.56 0.60
C GLY A 285 29.50 4.89 0.65
N ASN A 286 29.52 5.59 -0.44
CA ASN A 286 30.04 6.92 -0.58
C ASN A 286 29.03 7.76 -1.35
N ASP A 287 27.77 7.77 -0.90
CA ASP A 287 26.90 8.88 -1.25
C ASP A 287 27.22 10.05 -0.28
N THR A 288 28.46 10.57 -0.39
CA THR A 288 28.86 11.85 0.20
C THR A 288 28.19 13.00 -0.55
N GLY A 289 26.96 12.80 -0.92
CA GLY A 289 26.04 13.83 -1.33
C GLY A 289 25.45 14.57 -0.12
N ALA A 290 26.29 14.89 0.89
CA ALA A 290 26.03 16.07 1.70
C ALA A 290 26.12 17.27 0.75
N GLY A 291 25.11 17.40 -0.10
CA GLY A 291 24.92 18.60 -0.90
C GLY A 291 24.88 19.75 0.09
N ASN A 292 25.91 20.56 0.08
CA ASN A 292 25.85 21.92 0.59
C ASN A 292 24.79 22.65 -0.25
N PHE A 293 23.52 22.33 0.03
CA PHE A 293 22.36 22.98 -0.58
C PHE A 293 22.32 24.44 -0.10
N LYS A 294 23.12 25.28 -0.75
CA LYS A 294 22.97 26.74 -0.70
C LYS A 294 21.76 27.16 -1.54
N HIS A 295 20.67 26.38 -1.51
CA HIS A 295 19.45 26.74 -2.19
C HIS A 295 18.61 27.70 -1.32
N GLU A 296 17.89 28.59 -1.99
CA GLU A 296 16.96 29.53 -1.37
C GLU A 296 15.90 28.76 -0.55
N LYS A 297 15.66 29.23 0.69
CA LYS A 297 14.60 28.66 1.52
C LYS A 297 13.25 29.04 0.94
N ILE A 298 12.50 28.03 0.46
CA ILE A 298 11.20 28.25 -0.15
C ILE A 298 10.07 28.15 0.88
N VAL A 299 10.18 27.23 1.89
CA VAL A 299 9.25 27.13 3.02
C VAL A 299 10.02 27.12 4.34
N GLN A 300 9.49 27.83 5.34
CA GLN A 300 10.04 27.82 6.70
C GLN A 300 8.92 27.64 7.72
N PHE A 301 9.03 26.61 8.54
CA PHE A 301 8.21 26.44 9.74
C PHE A 301 8.96 27.07 10.92
N LYS A 302 8.32 28.03 11.59
CA LYS A 302 8.90 28.72 12.75
C LYS A 302 8.06 28.51 13.98
N ASN A 303 8.49 27.62 14.86
CA ASN A 303 7.85 27.32 16.15
C ASN A 303 6.37 26.98 16.02
N VAL A 304 6.01 26.12 15.04
CA VAL A 304 4.64 25.83 14.65
C VAL A 304 4.01 24.83 15.60
N SER A 305 2.86 25.21 16.22
CA SER A 305 2.06 24.32 17.06
C SER A 305 0.66 24.15 16.47
N VAL A 306 0.17 22.90 16.46
CA VAL A 306 -1.16 22.54 15.94
C VAL A 306 -1.83 21.50 16.83
N SER A 307 -3.12 21.69 17.11
CA SER A 307 -3.94 20.72 17.82
C SER A 307 -5.29 20.55 17.15
N TYR A 308 -5.81 19.32 17.13
CA TYR A 308 -7.18 19.04 16.76
C TYR A 308 -8.05 18.92 18.01
N ARG A 309 -9.28 19.47 17.94
CA ARG A 309 -10.26 19.31 19.02
C ARG A 309 -10.89 17.94 18.94
N ALA A 310 -10.81 17.16 20.01
CA ALA A 310 -11.62 15.95 20.13
C ALA A 310 -13.10 16.32 20.35
N VAL A 311 -14.03 15.54 19.83
CA VAL A 311 -15.48 15.72 20.01
C VAL A 311 -15.86 15.61 21.51
N LYS A 312 -15.16 14.76 22.27
CA LYS A 312 -15.20 14.69 23.74
C LYS A 312 -13.79 14.37 24.24
N GLY A 313 -13.17 15.26 25.02
CA GLY A 313 -11.87 15.00 25.62
C GLY A 313 -10.84 16.11 25.46
N LYS A 314 -9.58 15.82 25.76
CA LYS A 314 -8.44 16.74 25.61
C LYS A 314 -8.12 16.93 24.14
N ALA A 315 -7.78 18.18 23.75
CA ALA A 315 -7.26 18.46 22.41
C ALA A 315 -6.03 17.56 22.12
N TYR A 316 -6.01 16.95 20.94
CA TYR A 316 -4.86 16.17 20.50
C TYR A 316 -3.84 17.10 19.82
N LYS A 317 -2.69 17.28 20.45
CA LYS A 317 -1.59 18.09 19.93
C LYS A 317 -0.82 17.30 18.89
N VAL A 318 -0.78 17.79 17.64
CA VAL A 318 -0.05 17.15 16.54
C VAL A 318 1.37 17.68 16.43
N PHE A 319 1.54 19.01 16.48
CA PHE A 319 2.85 19.64 16.50
C PHE A 319 2.99 20.54 17.73
N ASP A 320 4.21 20.58 18.26
CA ASP A 320 4.60 21.41 19.40
C ASP A 320 5.93 22.08 19.12
N GLY A 321 5.88 23.34 18.62
CA GLY A 321 7.08 24.09 18.32
C GLY A 321 7.87 23.57 17.12
N LEU A 322 7.21 23.03 16.10
CA LEU A 322 7.89 22.48 14.91
C LEU A 322 8.68 23.57 14.18
N GLY A 323 9.98 23.30 13.95
CA GLY A 323 10.89 24.07 13.11
C GLY A 323 11.40 23.22 11.98
N LEU A 324 11.32 23.71 10.72
CA LEU A 324 11.80 23.02 9.52
C LEU A 324 11.99 24.00 8.38
N ASP A 325 13.06 23.86 7.63
CA ASP A 325 13.32 24.61 6.39
C ASP A 325 13.27 23.67 5.18
N ILE A 326 12.59 24.10 4.11
CA ILE A 326 12.54 23.42 2.82
C ILE A 326 13.18 24.35 1.79
N HIS A 327 14.04 23.80 0.95
CA HIS A 327 14.77 24.58 -0.04
C HIS A 327 14.24 24.32 -1.45
N LYS A 328 14.43 25.29 -2.32
CA LYS A 328 14.02 25.19 -3.72
C LYS A 328 14.78 24.07 -4.43
N GLY A 329 14.07 23.27 -5.22
CA GLY A 329 14.66 22.19 -6.03
C GLY A 329 14.82 20.85 -5.31
N GLU A 330 14.45 20.76 -4.01
CA GLU A 330 14.59 19.51 -3.25
C GLU A 330 13.54 18.47 -3.62
N LYS A 331 13.95 17.21 -3.61
CA LYS A 331 13.09 16.02 -3.65
C LYS A 331 13.05 15.38 -2.28
N ILE A 332 11.98 15.62 -1.57
CA ILE A 332 11.84 15.28 -0.16
C ILE A 332 10.88 14.11 0.01
N ALA A 333 11.33 13.09 0.74
CA ALA A 333 10.42 12.10 1.33
C ALA A 333 10.13 12.49 2.79
N LEU A 334 8.85 12.63 3.11
CA LEU A 334 8.35 12.83 4.46
C LEU A 334 7.83 11.49 4.98
N ILE A 335 8.58 10.85 5.88
CA ILE A 335 8.28 9.50 6.37
C ILE A 335 7.93 9.51 7.86
N GLY A 336 7.28 8.44 8.32
CA GLY A 336 6.88 8.26 9.72
C GLY A 336 5.60 7.43 9.82
N SER A 337 5.29 6.94 11.02
CA SER A 337 4.11 6.14 11.30
C SER A 337 2.80 6.90 11.01
N ASN A 338 1.69 6.17 10.94
CA ASN A 338 0.37 6.77 10.82
C ASN A 338 0.09 7.65 12.05
N GLY A 339 -0.45 8.84 11.82
CA GLY A 339 -0.66 9.83 12.90
C GLY A 339 0.56 10.67 13.28
N ALA A 340 1.75 10.47 12.67
CA ALA A 340 2.94 11.27 12.95
C ALA A 340 2.83 12.75 12.57
N GLY A 341 1.83 13.12 11.73
CA GLY A 341 1.56 14.49 11.32
C GLY A 341 1.89 14.81 9.86
N LYS A 342 2.22 13.82 9.02
CA LYS A 342 2.59 14.02 7.60
C LYS A 342 1.56 14.84 6.83
N SER A 343 0.32 14.39 6.75
CA SER A 343 -0.76 15.11 6.05
C SER A 343 -1.10 16.45 6.70
N THR A 344 -0.92 16.58 8.02
CA THR A 344 -1.09 17.85 8.75
C THR A 344 -0.04 18.86 8.30
N MET A 345 1.22 18.46 8.15
CA MET A 345 2.30 19.33 7.65
C MET A 345 1.97 19.83 6.23
N MET A 346 1.52 18.96 5.35
CA MET A 346 1.13 19.35 3.98
C MET A 346 -0.07 20.30 3.96
N LYS A 347 -1.09 20.06 4.79
CA LYS A 347 -2.26 20.96 4.93
C LYS A 347 -1.89 22.32 5.49
N LEU A 348 -0.87 22.41 6.34
CA LEU A 348 -0.32 23.68 6.82
C LEU A 348 0.36 24.48 5.71
N MET A 349 1.15 23.82 4.85
CA MET A 349 1.85 24.46 3.73
C MET A 349 0.87 25.03 2.70
N THR A 350 -0.28 24.37 2.50
CA THR A 350 -1.34 24.82 1.59
C THR A 350 -2.31 25.82 2.23
N GLY A 351 -2.14 26.15 3.51
CA GLY A 351 -3.05 27.06 4.24
C GLY A 351 -4.44 26.48 4.50
N LEU A 352 -4.68 25.19 4.21
CA LEU A 352 -5.95 24.50 4.51
C LEU A 352 -6.23 24.44 6.00
N ILE A 353 -5.18 24.38 6.82
CA ILE A 353 -5.25 24.54 8.26
C ILE A 353 -4.29 25.64 8.71
N LYS A 354 -4.65 26.31 9.81
CA LYS A 354 -3.85 27.39 10.39
C LYS A 354 -3.17 26.90 11.67
N PRO A 355 -1.91 27.26 11.91
CA PRO A 355 -1.26 26.94 13.17
C PRO A 355 -1.89 27.73 14.32
N LEU A 356 -1.89 27.13 15.53
CA LEU A 356 -2.30 27.80 16.77
C LEU A 356 -1.25 28.81 17.21
N GLU A 357 0.02 28.40 17.13
CA GLU A 357 1.18 29.22 17.47
C GLU A 357 2.24 29.09 16.37
N GLY A 358 3.13 30.07 16.29
CA GLY A 358 4.15 30.13 15.27
C GLY A 358 3.65 30.59 13.91
N GLU A 359 4.50 30.47 12.91
CA GLU A 359 4.19 30.88 11.54
C GLU A 359 4.83 29.97 10.50
N ILE A 360 4.24 29.95 9.32
CA ILE A 360 4.80 29.30 8.14
C ILE A 360 5.04 30.38 7.09
N LEU A 361 6.28 30.47 6.64
CA LEU A 361 6.67 31.39 5.58
C LEU A 361 6.82 30.64 4.26
N LEU A 362 6.23 31.16 3.22
CA LEU A 362 6.43 30.74 1.83
C LEU A 362 7.13 31.89 1.10
N LYS A 363 8.36 31.67 0.64
CA LYS A 363 9.21 32.72 0.05
C LYS A 363 9.32 33.98 0.93
N GLY A 364 9.43 33.79 2.23
CA GLY A 364 9.51 34.88 3.21
C GLY A 364 8.19 35.58 3.53
N ARG A 365 7.04 35.17 2.93
CA ARG A 365 5.71 35.71 3.22
C ARG A 365 4.92 34.75 4.11
N SER A 366 4.20 35.26 5.09
CA SER A 366 3.38 34.42 5.95
C SER A 366 2.21 33.79 5.16
N VAL A 367 2.05 32.48 5.25
CA VAL A 367 0.94 31.74 4.65
C VAL A 367 -0.42 32.25 5.16
N LYS A 368 -0.47 32.77 6.41
CA LYS A 368 -1.69 33.34 6.99
C LYS A 368 -2.17 34.61 6.26
N ASP A 369 -1.25 35.35 5.64
CA ASP A 369 -1.51 36.62 4.96
C ASP A 369 -1.78 36.45 3.48
N MET A 370 -1.58 35.24 2.95
CA MET A 370 -1.81 34.91 1.54
C MET A 370 -3.26 34.47 1.31
N ARG A 371 -3.85 34.93 0.20
CA ARG A 371 -5.17 34.44 -0.22
C ARG A 371 -5.05 33.03 -0.81
N PRO A 372 -6.10 32.19 -0.71
CA PRO A 372 -6.08 30.83 -1.28
C PRO A 372 -5.67 30.78 -2.76
N GLU A 373 -6.09 31.78 -3.55
CA GLU A 373 -5.76 31.85 -4.98
C GLU A 373 -4.27 32.15 -5.23
N GLN A 374 -3.59 32.82 -4.31
CA GLN A 374 -2.14 33.05 -4.37
C GLN A 374 -1.39 31.79 -3.95
N LEU A 375 -1.79 31.18 -2.82
CA LEU A 375 -1.18 29.95 -2.32
C LEU A 375 -1.25 28.82 -3.34
N SER A 376 -2.41 28.61 -3.98
CA SER A 376 -2.59 27.52 -4.94
C SER A 376 -1.83 27.67 -6.28
N ARG A 377 -1.20 28.84 -6.53
CA ARG A 377 -0.23 29.01 -7.62
C ARG A 377 1.18 28.56 -7.21
N GLU A 378 1.48 28.69 -5.92
CA GLU A 378 2.81 28.38 -5.40
C GLU A 378 2.91 26.93 -4.92
N VAL A 379 1.86 26.43 -4.24
CA VAL A 379 1.84 25.10 -3.63
C VAL A 379 0.59 24.34 -4.03
N SER A 380 0.77 23.12 -4.52
CA SER A 380 -0.33 22.20 -4.84
C SER A 380 -0.22 20.94 -3.99
N LEU A 381 -1.38 20.42 -3.55
CA LEU A 381 -1.50 19.17 -2.80
C LEU A 381 -2.34 18.17 -3.58
N VAL A 382 -1.76 17.01 -3.83
CA VAL A 382 -2.47 15.83 -4.36
C VAL A 382 -2.81 14.92 -3.18
N TYR A 383 -4.09 14.66 -3.00
CA TYR A 383 -4.60 13.88 -1.87
C TYR A 383 -4.31 12.38 -1.98
N GLN A 384 -4.31 11.71 -0.83
CA GLN A 384 -4.16 10.27 -0.72
C GLN A 384 -5.27 9.54 -1.48
N ASN A 385 -6.54 9.94 -1.31
CA ASN A 385 -7.63 9.44 -2.14
C ASN A 385 -7.73 10.28 -3.43
N PRO A 386 -7.43 9.71 -4.61
CA PRO A 386 -7.49 10.46 -5.87
C PRO A 386 -8.90 10.94 -6.23
N GLU A 387 -9.97 10.29 -5.71
CA GLU A 387 -11.36 10.69 -5.96
C GLU A 387 -11.65 12.10 -5.45
N ASP A 388 -11.00 12.53 -4.36
CA ASP A 388 -11.15 13.86 -3.77
C ASP A 388 -10.65 15.00 -4.69
N MET A 389 -9.95 14.65 -5.78
CA MET A 389 -9.46 15.61 -6.78
C MET A 389 -10.47 15.87 -7.90
N PHE A 390 -11.49 15.02 -8.07
CA PHE A 390 -12.44 15.12 -9.20
C PHE A 390 -13.70 15.88 -8.79
N ILE A 391 -13.98 16.99 -9.47
CA ILE A 391 -15.13 17.87 -9.21
C ILE A 391 -16.01 18.07 -10.47
N LYS A 392 -15.53 17.70 -11.65
CA LYS A 392 -16.21 17.79 -12.93
C LYS A 392 -16.61 16.41 -13.45
N ASP A 393 -17.34 16.42 -14.57
CA ASP A 393 -17.84 15.19 -15.19
C ASP A 393 -16.87 14.60 -16.24
N SER A 394 -15.67 15.20 -16.36
CA SER A 394 -14.63 14.69 -17.26
C SER A 394 -13.23 15.10 -16.80
N ILE A 395 -12.26 14.24 -17.09
CA ILE A 395 -10.84 14.47 -16.76
C ILE A 395 -10.32 15.78 -17.38
N GLU A 396 -10.66 16.03 -18.65
CA GLU A 396 -10.25 17.28 -19.33
C GLU A 396 -10.79 18.51 -18.62
N ALA A 397 -12.06 18.46 -18.17
CA ALA A 397 -12.68 19.55 -17.44
C ALA A 397 -12.05 19.73 -16.04
N ASP A 398 -11.69 18.66 -15.34
CA ASP A 398 -11.01 18.74 -14.06
C ASP A 398 -9.61 19.36 -14.20
N ILE A 399 -8.79 18.89 -15.16
CA ILE A 399 -7.45 19.45 -15.43
C ILE A 399 -7.55 20.93 -15.81
N ALA A 400 -8.53 21.30 -16.66
CA ALA A 400 -8.70 22.66 -17.12
C ALA A 400 -9.32 23.62 -16.08
N PHE A 401 -10.00 23.10 -15.05
CA PHE A 401 -10.82 23.87 -14.13
C PHE A 401 -10.05 25.04 -13.50
N ALA A 402 -8.96 24.74 -12.81
CA ALA A 402 -8.21 25.75 -12.09
C ALA A 402 -7.57 26.79 -13.04
N MET A 403 -7.20 26.42 -14.25
CA MET A 403 -6.65 27.32 -15.27
C MET A 403 -7.73 28.25 -15.82
N LYS A 404 -8.94 27.73 -16.11
CA LYS A 404 -10.10 28.52 -16.57
C LYS A 404 -10.54 29.55 -15.55
N GLU A 405 -10.69 29.13 -14.27
CA GLU A 405 -11.09 30.04 -13.17
C GLU A 405 -10.07 31.17 -12.95
N ARG A 406 -8.84 31.02 -13.43
CA ARG A 406 -7.78 32.03 -13.37
C ARG A 406 -7.57 32.79 -14.68
N ASN A 407 -8.45 32.61 -15.67
CA ASN A 407 -8.38 33.23 -16.97
C ASN A 407 -7.03 33.06 -17.66
N GLN A 408 -6.40 31.88 -17.54
CA GLN A 408 -5.19 31.55 -18.30
C GLN A 408 -5.57 31.36 -19.77
N SER A 409 -4.93 32.11 -20.68
CA SER A 409 -5.27 32.11 -22.11
C SER A 409 -4.85 30.82 -22.83
N ASP A 410 -3.85 30.10 -22.30
CA ASP A 410 -3.25 28.90 -22.87
C ASP A 410 -3.79 27.59 -22.24
N TRP A 411 -4.90 27.65 -21.51
CA TRP A 411 -5.44 26.51 -20.78
C TRP A 411 -5.75 25.29 -21.67
N GLU A 412 -6.21 25.50 -22.90
CA GLU A 412 -6.56 24.40 -23.82
C GLU A 412 -5.31 23.63 -24.26
N GLU A 413 -4.30 24.35 -24.75
CA GLU A 413 -3.02 23.75 -25.17
C GLU A 413 -2.36 23.00 -24.00
N ARG A 414 -2.38 23.62 -22.84
CA ARG A 414 -1.80 23.04 -21.63
C ARG A 414 -2.56 21.81 -21.15
N ALA A 415 -3.90 21.83 -21.12
CA ALA A 415 -4.71 20.67 -20.77
C ALA A 415 -4.43 19.49 -21.71
N GLN A 416 -4.35 19.74 -23.02
CA GLN A 416 -4.03 18.71 -24.02
C GLN A 416 -2.60 18.16 -23.82
N SER A 417 -1.63 19.01 -23.52
CA SER A 417 -0.26 18.60 -23.21
C SER A 417 -0.21 17.68 -21.99
N LEU A 418 -0.91 18.03 -20.90
CA LEU A 418 -1.00 17.22 -19.69
C LEU A 418 -1.71 15.88 -19.96
N LEU A 419 -2.84 15.89 -20.66
CA LEU A 419 -3.55 14.67 -21.04
C LEU A 419 -2.65 13.71 -21.82
N LYS A 420 -1.85 14.23 -22.77
CA LYS A 420 -0.88 13.44 -23.53
C LYS A 420 0.23 12.89 -22.64
N ARG A 421 0.86 13.75 -21.81
CA ARG A 421 1.98 13.40 -20.94
C ARG A 421 1.61 12.31 -19.93
N PHE A 422 0.40 12.39 -19.36
CA PHE A 422 -0.12 11.42 -18.39
C PHE A 422 -0.87 10.24 -19.04
N ARG A 423 -0.84 10.10 -20.37
CA ARG A 423 -1.51 9.02 -21.13
C ARG A 423 -3.01 8.94 -20.82
N LEU A 424 -3.70 10.08 -20.83
CA LEU A 424 -5.12 10.21 -20.50
C LEU A 424 -5.97 10.67 -21.70
N LEU A 425 -5.38 10.86 -22.90
CA LEU A 425 -6.07 11.41 -24.07
C LEU A 425 -7.34 10.63 -24.46
N GLU A 426 -7.26 9.29 -24.45
CA GLU A 426 -8.40 8.42 -24.78
C GLU A 426 -9.49 8.43 -23.70
N LEU A 427 -9.15 8.87 -22.51
CA LEU A 427 -10.02 8.89 -21.33
C LEU A 427 -10.55 10.30 -21.02
N LYS A 428 -10.17 11.33 -21.79
CA LYS A 428 -10.39 12.74 -21.47
C LYS A 428 -11.85 13.12 -21.20
N ASN A 429 -12.80 12.44 -21.87
CA ASN A 429 -14.24 12.69 -21.74
C ASN A 429 -14.90 11.82 -20.65
N ARG A 430 -14.14 10.96 -19.95
CA ARG A 430 -14.69 10.12 -18.88
C ARG A 430 -14.66 10.86 -17.55
N ASP A 431 -15.63 10.53 -16.70
CA ASP A 431 -15.60 10.92 -15.29
C ASP A 431 -14.41 10.26 -14.60
N GLY A 432 -13.59 11.07 -13.93
CA GLY A 432 -12.39 10.61 -13.25
C GLY A 432 -12.68 9.56 -12.17
N ARG A 433 -13.85 9.61 -11.53
CA ARG A 433 -14.30 8.68 -10.48
C ARG A 433 -14.61 7.27 -11.00
N LEU A 434 -14.78 7.11 -12.31
CA LEU A 434 -15.08 5.83 -12.98
C LEU A 434 -13.84 5.17 -13.60
N LEU A 435 -12.66 5.68 -13.32
CA LEU A 435 -11.39 5.16 -13.81
C LEU A 435 -10.84 4.04 -12.94
N SER A 436 -9.87 3.27 -13.46
CA SER A 436 -9.06 2.38 -12.61
C SER A 436 -8.17 3.18 -11.65
N GLY A 437 -7.77 2.60 -10.52
CA GLY A 437 -6.96 3.27 -9.50
C GLY A 437 -5.70 3.94 -10.07
N GLY A 438 -4.96 3.25 -10.95
CA GLY A 438 -3.78 3.83 -11.61
C GLY A 438 -4.12 4.98 -12.56
N GLN A 439 -5.24 4.88 -13.32
CA GLN A 439 -5.71 5.97 -14.17
C GLN A 439 -6.16 7.17 -13.35
N MET A 440 -6.90 6.95 -12.24
CA MET A 440 -7.29 8.00 -11.30
C MET A 440 -6.07 8.70 -10.71
N ARG A 441 -5.04 7.95 -10.33
CA ARG A 441 -3.81 8.51 -9.77
C ARG A 441 -3.06 9.39 -10.79
N ARG A 442 -2.94 8.93 -12.04
CA ARG A 442 -2.34 9.77 -13.11
C ARG A 442 -3.15 11.04 -13.36
N ALA A 443 -4.48 10.94 -13.35
CA ALA A 443 -5.35 12.10 -13.53
C ALA A 443 -5.23 13.08 -12.36
N SER A 444 -5.19 12.62 -11.12
CA SER A 444 -5.00 13.47 -9.93
C SER A 444 -3.64 14.21 -9.95
N LEU A 445 -2.57 13.53 -10.40
CA LEU A 445 -1.26 14.17 -10.61
C LEU A 445 -1.34 15.27 -11.68
N ALA A 446 -2.01 15.01 -12.83
CA ALA A 446 -2.18 16.00 -13.89
C ALA A 446 -2.95 17.23 -13.41
N ILE A 447 -4.00 17.04 -12.60
CA ILE A 447 -4.75 18.14 -11.94
C ILE A 447 -3.83 18.92 -11.00
N GLY A 448 -3.05 18.21 -10.16
CA GLY A 448 -2.13 18.82 -9.20
C GLY A 448 -1.10 19.75 -9.83
N ILE A 449 -0.59 19.42 -11.02
CA ILE A 449 0.44 20.23 -11.71
C ILE A 449 -0.15 21.21 -12.74
N ALA A 450 -1.47 21.25 -12.93
CA ALA A 450 -2.11 22.06 -13.96
C ALA A 450 -1.73 23.55 -13.88
N LEU A 451 -1.52 24.09 -12.69
CA LEU A 451 -1.15 25.48 -12.46
C LEU A 451 0.36 25.77 -12.45
N ASN A 452 1.22 24.80 -12.72
CA ASN A 452 2.69 24.91 -12.55
C ASN A 452 3.09 25.36 -11.13
N PRO A 453 2.72 24.63 -10.09
CA PRO A 453 3.11 25.02 -8.75
C PRO A 453 4.63 24.92 -8.58
N GLU A 454 5.23 25.81 -7.78
CA GLU A 454 6.66 25.71 -7.44
C GLU A 454 6.92 24.55 -6.49
N ILE A 455 5.92 24.20 -5.66
CA ILE A 455 5.98 23.10 -4.70
C ILE A 455 4.81 22.15 -4.96
N LEU A 456 5.12 20.90 -5.21
CA LEU A 456 4.14 19.82 -5.33
C LEU A 456 4.22 18.93 -4.09
N LEU A 457 3.11 18.80 -3.39
CA LEU A 457 2.94 17.94 -2.24
C LEU A 457 2.10 16.72 -2.65
N LEU A 458 2.61 15.52 -2.38
CA LEU A 458 1.95 14.26 -2.73
C LEU A 458 1.74 13.44 -1.45
N ASP A 459 0.47 13.22 -1.09
CA ASP A 459 0.13 12.39 0.07
C ASP A 459 -0.13 10.95 -0.40
N GLU A 460 0.76 10.02 -0.03
CA GLU A 460 0.74 8.59 -0.35
C GLU A 460 0.45 8.30 -1.85
N PRO A 461 1.27 8.78 -2.80
CA PRO A 461 0.96 8.67 -4.23
C PRO A 461 0.97 7.25 -4.78
N THR A 462 1.59 6.30 -4.10
CA THR A 462 1.68 4.88 -4.50
C THR A 462 0.81 3.94 -3.67
N ALA A 463 0.02 4.48 -2.72
CA ALA A 463 -0.86 3.66 -1.90
C ALA A 463 -1.91 2.92 -2.74
N ASN A 464 -2.17 1.66 -2.40
CA ASN A 464 -3.15 0.77 -3.04
C ASN A 464 -2.89 0.49 -4.54
N LEU A 465 -1.67 0.71 -5.01
CA LEU A 465 -1.30 0.39 -6.38
C LEU A 465 -0.55 -0.94 -6.45
N ASP A 466 -0.88 -1.73 -7.45
CA ASP A 466 -0.04 -2.86 -7.81
C ASP A 466 1.36 -2.38 -8.26
N ILE A 467 2.32 -3.28 -8.24
CA ILE A 467 3.73 -2.94 -8.50
C ILE A 467 3.95 -2.39 -9.92
N ALA A 468 3.18 -2.85 -10.92
CA ALA A 468 3.30 -2.34 -12.28
C ALA A 468 2.83 -0.89 -12.37
N THR A 469 1.66 -0.59 -11.80
CA THR A 469 1.11 0.77 -11.72
C THR A 469 2.00 1.67 -10.90
N ARG A 470 2.58 1.16 -9.79
CA ARG A 470 3.56 1.89 -8.98
C ARG A 470 4.79 2.29 -9.80
N LYS A 471 5.38 1.39 -10.60
CA LYS A 471 6.50 1.71 -11.51
C LYS A 471 6.12 2.80 -12.53
N GLU A 472 4.90 2.76 -13.06
CA GLU A 472 4.41 3.84 -13.95
C GLU A 472 4.33 5.19 -13.23
N ILE A 473 3.83 5.22 -11.98
CA ILE A 473 3.79 6.45 -11.18
C ILE A 473 5.20 6.96 -10.89
N MET A 474 6.15 6.07 -10.53
CA MET A 474 7.55 6.44 -10.32
C MET A 474 8.16 7.07 -11.58
N LYS A 475 7.92 6.48 -12.75
CA LYS A 475 8.35 7.08 -14.03
C LYS A 475 7.72 8.46 -14.22
N THR A 476 6.43 8.59 -13.97
CA THR A 476 5.69 9.86 -14.06
C THR A 476 6.28 10.91 -13.10
N LEU A 477 6.62 10.55 -11.87
CA LEU A 477 7.26 11.44 -10.90
C LEU A 477 8.64 11.92 -11.37
N ASN A 478 9.39 11.07 -12.05
CA ASN A 478 10.64 11.48 -12.68
C ASN A 478 10.42 12.44 -13.87
N ASP A 479 9.35 12.24 -14.63
CA ASP A 479 9.00 13.09 -15.78
C ASP A 479 8.46 14.47 -15.36
N ILE A 480 7.98 14.65 -14.12
CA ILE A 480 7.43 15.91 -13.61
C ILE A 480 8.54 16.95 -13.30
N LYS A 481 9.80 16.57 -13.21
CA LYS A 481 10.93 17.45 -12.85
C LYS A 481 10.99 18.74 -13.68
N ASP A 482 10.62 18.68 -14.96
CA ASP A 482 10.62 19.83 -15.85
C ASP A 482 9.46 20.81 -15.59
N ILE A 483 8.48 20.42 -14.76
CA ILE A 483 7.29 21.23 -14.47
C ILE A 483 7.35 21.83 -13.07
N THR A 484 7.79 21.04 -12.08
CA THR A 484 7.85 21.46 -10.68
C THR A 484 9.20 21.09 -10.11
N GLU A 485 9.93 22.11 -9.61
CA GLU A 485 11.30 21.93 -9.12
C GLU A 485 11.33 21.28 -7.73
N THR A 486 10.42 21.67 -6.83
CA THR A 486 10.38 21.18 -5.44
C THR A 486 9.22 20.21 -5.26
N VAL A 487 9.51 18.99 -4.86
CA VAL A 487 8.50 17.95 -4.65
C VAL A 487 8.69 17.31 -3.28
N MET A 488 7.61 17.24 -2.51
CA MET A 488 7.57 16.53 -1.23
C MET A 488 6.54 15.40 -1.30
N ILE A 489 6.97 14.19 -0.99
CA ILE A 489 6.13 12.99 -0.94
C ILE A 489 6.02 12.52 0.50
N ALA A 490 4.81 12.52 1.08
CA ALA A 490 4.55 11.79 2.31
C ALA A 490 4.25 10.34 1.96
N THR A 491 4.99 9.40 2.52
CA THR A 491 4.80 7.98 2.23
C THR A 491 5.36 7.06 3.30
N HIS A 492 4.85 5.83 3.32
CA HIS A 492 5.42 4.70 4.06
C HIS A 492 6.10 3.68 3.12
N ASP A 493 6.12 3.95 1.82
CA ASP A 493 6.76 3.12 0.80
C ASP A 493 8.27 3.38 0.76
N MET A 494 9.03 2.58 1.52
CA MET A 494 10.49 2.78 1.64
C MET A 494 11.25 2.48 0.36
N GLN A 495 10.70 1.69 -0.55
CA GLN A 495 11.33 1.48 -1.85
C GLN A 495 11.24 2.75 -2.71
N LEU A 496 10.06 3.41 -2.74
CA LEU A 496 9.90 4.72 -3.38
C LEU A 496 10.86 5.74 -2.77
N VAL A 497 10.96 5.78 -1.43
CA VAL A 497 11.86 6.70 -0.71
C VAL A 497 13.29 6.51 -1.19
N CYS A 498 13.79 5.27 -1.21
CA CYS A 498 15.17 4.96 -1.57
C CYS A 498 15.50 5.19 -3.06
N GLU A 499 14.52 4.97 -3.95
CA GLU A 499 14.71 5.13 -5.40
C GLU A 499 14.59 6.58 -5.87
N TRP A 500 13.82 7.41 -5.13
CA TRP A 500 13.42 8.73 -5.65
C TRP A 500 13.90 9.92 -4.80
N ALA A 501 13.92 9.81 -3.45
CA ALA A 501 14.18 10.94 -2.58
C ALA A 501 15.68 11.26 -2.47
N GLU A 502 16.02 12.56 -2.48
CA GLU A 502 17.36 13.07 -2.22
C GLU A 502 17.52 13.47 -0.74
N ARG A 503 16.43 13.85 -0.08
CA ARG A 503 16.37 14.20 1.33
C ARG A 503 15.19 13.50 2.00
N ILE A 504 15.41 12.97 3.18
CA ILE A 504 14.40 12.24 3.95
C ILE A 504 14.19 12.97 5.27
N ILE A 505 12.95 13.33 5.56
CA ILE A 505 12.52 13.92 6.82
C ILE A 505 11.68 12.90 7.58
N VAL A 506 12.11 12.55 8.79
CA VAL A 506 11.45 11.56 9.63
C VAL A 506 10.62 12.24 10.70
N LEU A 507 9.29 12.06 10.61
CA LEU A 507 8.35 12.52 11.62
C LEU A 507 8.00 11.40 12.60
N CYS A 508 8.07 11.70 13.88
CA CYS A 508 7.62 10.82 14.96
C CYS A 508 6.92 11.66 16.04
N GLN A 509 5.65 11.32 16.33
CA GLN A 509 4.84 12.00 17.35
C GLN A 509 4.88 13.54 17.24
N GLY A 510 4.78 14.05 16.03
CA GLY A 510 4.76 15.49 15.75
C GLY A 510 6.11 16.22 15.85
N GLN A 511 7.21 15.49 15.90
CA GLN A 511 8.55 16.04 15.90
C GLN A 511 9.36 15.51 14.71
N VAL A 512 10.23 16.34 14.14
CA VAL A 512 11.27 15.89 13.22
C VAL A 512 12.36 15.27 14.07
N ILE A 513 12.54 13.94 13.96
CA ILE A 513 13.54 13.21 14.73
C ILE A 513 14.83 12.97 13.94
N ALA A 514 14.76 13.04 12.62
CA ALA A 514 15.91 12.97 11.73
C ALA A 514 15.61 13.68 10.39
N ASP A 515 16.64 14.20 9.75
CA ASP A 515 16.58 14.96 8.51
C ASP A 515 17.91 14.81 7.80
N GLY A 516 17.97 14.11 6.67
CA GLY A 516 19.23 13.79 6.00
C GLY A 516 19.06 12.91 4.77
N THR A 517 20.16 12.32 4.33
CA THR A 517 20.23 11.37 3.23
C THR A 517 19.73 9.99 3.64
N ARG A 518 19.50 9.10 2.67
CA ARG A 518 19.09 7.71 2.95
C ARG A 518 20.11 6.97 3.83
N ASP A 519 21.42 7.22 3.64
CA ASP A 519 22.47 6.58 4.42
C ASP A 519 22.46 7.06 5.88
N GLU A 520 22.23 8.35 6.12
CA GLU A 520 22.10 8.90 7.47
C GLU A 520 20.84 8.42 8.20
N ILE A 521 19.75 8.22 7.49
CA ILE A 521 18.46 7.81 8.09
C ILE A 521 18.40 6.31 8.35
N PHE A 522 18.69 5.49 7.33
CA PHE A 522 18.59 4.02 7.46
C PHE A 522 19.82 3.41 8.13
N GLY A 523 20.96 4.09 8.09
CA GLY A 523 22.18 3.70 8.81
C GLY A 523 22.14 3.97 10.31
N ASP A 524 21.15 4.72 10.82
CA ASP A 524 20.94 4.95 12.25
C ASP A 524 19.85 4.04 12.83
N PRO A 525 20.20 2.96 13.56
CA PRO A 525 19.24 2.02 14.14
C PRO A 525 18.26 2.67 15.14
N GLU A 526 18.68 3.76 15.84
CA GLU A 526 17.83 4.46 16.79
C GLU A 526 16.73 5.25 16.06
N VAL A 527 17.04 5.88 14.93
CA VAL A 527 16.07 6.56 14.07
C VAL A 527 15.06 5.54 13.53
N VAL A 528 15.54 4.42 12.97
CA VAL A 528 14.69 3.35 12.43
C VAL A 528 13.74 2.81 13.51
N LYS A 529 14.27 2.49 14.70
CA LYS A 529 13.48 1.95 15.82
C LYS A 529 12.44 2.96 16.34
N ARG A 530 12.84 4.22 16.54
CA ARG A 530 11.93 5.25 17.10
C ARG A 530 10.82 5.63 16.13
N SER A 531 11.11 5.69 14.84
CA SER A 531 10.13 6.05 13.81
C SER A 531 9.19 4.90 13.45
N GLY A 532 9.57 3.65 13.74
CA GLY A 532 8.84 2.47 13.33
C GLY A 532 8.86 2.23 11.81
N ILE A 533 9.82 2.83 11.09
CA ILE A 533 10.02 2.58 9.67
C ILE A 533 10.72 1.24 9.47
N ARG A 534 10.45 0.60 8.34
CA ARG A 534 11.09 -0.66 7.96
C ARG A 534 11.96 -0.39 6.71
N PRO A 535 13.30 -0.45 6.82
CA PRO A 535 14.17 -0.32 5.66
C PRO A 535 13.83 -1.35 4.57
N PRO A 536 14.20 -1.13 3.30
CA PRO A 536 14.06 -2.14 2.26
C PRO A 536 14.71 -3.47 2.68
N GLU A 537 14.10 -4.60 2.32
CA GLU A 537 14.60 -5.93 2.66
C GLU A 537 16.05 -6.12 2.19
N ILE A 538 16.36 -5.64 1.00
CA ILE A 538 17.68 -5.75 0.39
C ILE A 538 18.75 -4.94 1.15
N PHE A 539 18.39 -3.79 1.76
CA PHE A 539 19.28 -3.03 2.61
C PHE A 539 19.63 -3.85 3.86
N THR A 540 18.62 -4.43 4.50
CA THR A 540 18.83 -5.27 5.69
C THR A 540 19.69 -6.49 5.33
N LEU A 541 19.45 -7.14 4.19
CA LEU A 541 20.28 -8.24 3.71
C LEU A 541 21.75 -7.81 3.52
N GLY A 542 21.98 -6.66 2.89
CA GLY A 542 23.32 -6.12 2.68
C GLY A 542 24.05 -5.90 4.00
N GLN A 543 23.40 -5.27 4.99
CA GLN A 543 23.94 -5.00 6.32
C GLN A 543 24.26 -6.28 7.12
N GLU A 544 23.40 -7.32 7.02
CA GLU A 544 23.64 -8.60 7.68
C GLU A 544 24.82 -9.38 7.06
N ILE A 545 25.04 -9.23 5.76
CA ILE A 545 26.20 -9.84 5.07
C ILE A 545 27.48 -9.04 5.37
N GLN A 546 27.40 -7.70 5.28
CA GLN A 546 28.52 -6.82 5.51
C GLN A 546 28.04 -5.47 6.05
N ALA A 547 28.39 -5.13 7.29
CA ALA A 547 27.83 -4.03 8.08
C ALA A 547 27.97 -2.62 7.45
N ASP A 548 28.87 -2.42 6.50
CA ASP A 548 29.11 -1.16 5.78
C ASP A 548 28.57 -1.19 4.33
N ALA A 549 27.77 -2.20 3.97
CA ALA A 549 27.15 -2.29 2.65
C ALA A 549 25.81 -1.56 2.63
N PHE A 550 25.75 -0.41 1.96
CA PHE A 550 24.54 0.40 1.79
C PHE A 550 23.94 0.17 0.39
N CYS A 551 23.07 -0.82 0.28
CA CYS A 551 22.37 -1.16 -0.97
C CYS A 551 20.87 -1.05 -0.73
N TYR A 552 20.18 -0.17 -1.45
CA TYR A 552 18.76 0.14 -1.24
C TYR A 552 17.84 -0.47 -2.30
N THR A 553 18.44 -0.92 -3.41
CA THR A 553 17.75 -1.59 -4.50
C THR A 553 18.44 -2.90 -4.83
N VAL A 554 17.69 -3.84 -5.44
CA VAL A 554 18.26 -5.11 -5.92
C VAL A 554 19.41 -4.86 -6.89
N ASP A 555 19.29 -3.87 -7.77
CA ASP A 555 20.34 -3.52 -8.73
C ASP A 555 21.61 -3.00 -8.04
N GLU A 556 21.50 -2.12 -7.04
CA GLU A 556 22.64 -1.68 -6.23
C GLU A 556 23.31 -2.86 -5.51
N PHE A 557 22.53 -3.76 -4.94
CA PHE A 557 23.05 -4.96 -4.27
C PHE A 557 23.81 -5.86 -5.24
N VAL A 558 23.21 -6.15 -6.40
CA VAL A 558 23.82 -7.01 -7.42
C VAL A 558 25.10 -6.39 -7.98
N LYS A 559 25.14 -5.08 -8.18
CA LYS A 559 26.36 -4.36 -8.59
C LYS A 559 27.42 -4.36 -7.48
N GLY A 560 27.01 -4.14 -6.24
CA GLY A 560 27.91 -4.07 -5.07
C GLY A 560 28.56 -5.41 -4.75
N PHE A 561 27.77 -6.48 -4.67
CA PHE A 561 28.25 -7.81 -4.29
C PHE A 561 28.62 -8.72 -5.47
N GLY A 562 28.15 -8.40 -6.69
CA GLY A 562 28.39 -9.20 -7.89
C GLY A 562 29.72 -8.91 -8.60
N GLY A 563 30.43 -7.85 -8.23
CA GLY A 563 31.64 -7.41 -8.92
C GLY A 563 31.40 -7.00 -10.38
N ASN A 564 32.48 -6.81 -11.16
CA ASN A 564 32.42 -6.53 -12.59
C ASN A 564 32.13 -7.80 -13.43
N GLY A 565 31.16 -8.61 -13.03
CA GLY A 565 30.65 -9.70 -13.85
C GLY A 565 30.02 -9.14 -15.14
N ASN A 566 30.33 -9.78 -16.28
CA ASN A 566 29.86 -9.38 -17.61
C ASN A 566 28.37 -8.97 -17.60
N GLU A 567 28.10 -7.69 -17.89
CA GLU A 567 26.73 -7.26 -18.20
C GLU A 567 26.21 -8.09 -19.38
N PRO A 568 25.04 -8.70 -19.30
CA PRO A 568 24.42 -9.28 -20.48
C PRO A 568 24.09 -8.16 -21.46
N ASP A 569 24.39 -8.38 -22.74
CA ASP A 569 24.25 -7.46 -23.89
C ASP A 569 22.78 -7.09 -24.25
N ASP A 570 21.87 -6.94 -23.29
CA ASP A 570 20.42 -6.74 -23.53
C ASP A 570 19.92 -5.30 -23.38
N GLU A 571 20.78 -4.27 -23.28
CA GLU A 571 20.34 -2.87 -23.32
C GLU A 571 20.44 -2.20 -24.71
N LYS A 572 20.19 -2.94 -25.79
CA LYS A 572 19.97 -2.35 -27.11
C LYS A 572 18.70 -2.94 -27.73
N ASN A 573 17.54 -2.59 -27.21
CA ASN A 573 16.24 -2.60 -27.91
C ASN A 573 15.10 -2.64 -26.86
N VAL A 574 14.59 -1.47 -26.47
CA VAL A 574 13.16 -1.12 -26.46
C VAL A 574 13.04 0.38 -26.18
#